data_2fe6e3a8e1b0e739d55c7360fc4563ed
#
_entry.id   2fe6e3a8e1b0e739d55c7360fc4563ed
#
_cell.length_a   1.000
_cell.length_b   1.000
_cell.length_c   1.000
_cell.angle_alpha   90.00
_cell.angle_beta   90.00
_cell.angle_gamma   90.00
#
_symmetry.space_group_name_H-M   'P 1'
#
loop_
_entity.id
_entity.type
_entity.pdbx_description
1 polymer ?
#
loop_
_entity_poly.entity_id
_entity_poly.type
_entity_poly.pdbx_seq_one_letter_code
_entity_poly.pdbx_strand_id
1 'polypeptide(L)'
;MNWRREAIDKLKNYEVHKLALENLPKEIKRLESAYAGIRSATTDGTPVSGGGNTREDSMLSNIVHRDELKRRLKEARLWVSMVDKALAVLDDEERLVLDRFYTHPAKGNVGELCERLHVEQSTVYRKRDNALRRFTIALYGVTDSE
;
A
#
# COMPACT_ATOMS: atom_id res chain seq x y z
N MET A 1 -22.37 1.61 2.86
CA MET A 1 -21.00 1.71 2.31
C MET A 1 -20.95 1.02 0.95
N ASN A 2 -20.31 1.60 0.00
CA ASN A 2 -20.14 0.99 -1.32
C ASN A 2 -18.89 0.13 -1.36
N TRP A 3 -19.04 -1.15 -1.09
CA TRP A 3 -17.93 -2.11 -1.02
C TRP A 3 -17.18 -2.28 -2.34
N ARG A 4 -17.92 -2.19 -3.44
CA ARG A 4 -17.34 -2.27 -4.78
C ARG A 4 -16.39 -1.09 -5.03
N ARG A 5 -16.77 0.11 -4.64
CA ARG A 5 -15.92 1.29 -4.73
C ARG A 5 -14.67 1.16 -3.87
N GLU A 6 -14.83 0.64 -2.64
CA GLU A 6 -13.71 0.38 -1.76
C GLU A 6 -12.73 -0.64 -2.38
N ALA A 7 -13.25 -1.68 -3.01
CA ALA A 7 -12.43 -2.67 -3.72
C ALA A 7 -11.67 -2.04 -4.90
N ILE A 8 -12.32 -1.19 -5.68
CA ILE A 8 -11.68 -0.45 -6.78
C ILE A 8 -10.56 0.45 -6.24
N ASP A 9 -10.80 1.16 -5.15
CA ASP A 9 -9.80 2.04 -4.54
C ASP A 9 -8.57 1.24 -4.06
N LYS A 10 -8.77 0.03 -3.55
CA LYS A 10 -7.67 -0.86 -3.19
C LYS A 10 -6.83 -1.25 -4.40
N LEU A 11 -7.46 -1.58 -5.52
CA LEU A 11 -6.73 -1.89 -6.76
C LEU A 11 -5.95 -0.69 -7.28
N LYS A 12 -6.56 0.50 -7.28
CA LYS A 12 -5.93 1.73 -7.75
C LYS A 12 -4.71 2.13 -6.91
N ASN A 13 -4.73 1.84 -5.63
CA ASN A 13 -3.68 2.22 -4.70
C ASN A 13 -2.70 1.09 -4.37
N TYR A 14 -2.85 -0.07 -5.01
CA TYR A 14 -2.06 -1.26 -4.72
C TYR A 14 -0.56 -1.02 -4.88
N GLU A 15 -0.14 -0.46 -6.01
CA GLU A 15 1.29 -0.22 -6.28
C GLU A 15 1.90 0.80 -5.31
N VAL A 16 1.13 1.83 -4.93
CA VAL A 16 1.57 2.83 -3.96
C VAL A 16 1.83 2.19 -2.60
N HIS A 17 0.93 1.32 -2.14
CA HIS A 17 1.12 0.62 -0.87
C HIS A 17 2.24 -0.42 -0.92
N LYS A 18 2.43 -1.08 -2.07
CA LYS A 18 3.59 -1.97 -2.26
C LYS A 18 4.91 -1.22 -2.16
N LEU A 19 4.97 -0.03 -2.74
CA LEU A 19 6.16 0.82 -2.64
C LEU A 19 6.43 1.23 -1.19
N ALA A 20 5.40 1.49 -0.41
CA ALA A 20 5.54 1.79 1.01
C ALA A 20 6.19 0.62 1.78
N LEU A 21 5.86 -0.63 1.43
CA LEU A 21 6.51 -1.80 2.03
C LEU A 21 8.03 -1.83 1.79
N GLU A 22 8.46 -1.28 0.69
CA GLU A 22 9.87 -1.20 0.32
C GLU A 22 10.57 -0.03 1.01
N ASN A 23 9.92 1.13 1.06
CA ASN A 23 10.50 2.37 1.56
C ASN A 23 10.46 2.51 3.08
N LEU A 24 9.40 2.07 3.74
CA LEU A 24 9.26 2.24 5.20
C LEU A 24 10.36 1.53 6.00
N PRO A 25 10.77 0.29 5.69
CA PRO A 25 11.89 -0.35 6.40
C PRO A 25 13.19 0.41 6.24
N LYS A 26 13.44 0.98 5.06
CA LYS A 26 14.65 1.79 4.78
C LYS A 26 14.64 3.07 5.61
N GLU A 27 13.53 3.74 5.71
CA GLU A 27 13.39 4.96 6.49
C GLU A 27 13.50 4.70 7.99
N ILE A 28 12.92 3.61 8.47
CA ILE A 28 13.05 3.17 9.86
C ILE A 28 14.54 2.92 10.19
N LYS A 29 15.23 2.22 9.31
CA LYS A 29 16.65 1.93 9.47
C LYS A 29 17.50 3.21 9.48
N ARG A 30 17.17 4.16 8.59
CA ARG A 30 17.82 5.47 8.57
C ARG A 30 17.67 6.21 9.90
N LEU A 31 16.46 6.20 10.47
CA LEU A 31 16.18 6.82 11.77
C LEU A 31 16.87 6.11 12.92
N GLU A 32 16.98 4.78 12.87
CA GLU A 32 17.75 4.00 13.85
C GLU A 32 19.23 4.40 13.84
N SER A 33 19.81 4.56 12.65
CA SER A 33 21.18 5.03 12.49
C SER A 33 21.37 6.45 12.99
N ALA A 34 20.40 7.33 12.69
CA ALA A 34 20.41 8.72 13.19
C ALA A 34 20.31 8.77 14.72
N TYR A 35 19.49 7.91 15.31
CA TYR A 35 19.38 7.78 16.77
C TYR A 35 20.71 7.37 17.39
N ALA A 36 21.38 6.36 16.82
CA ALA A 36 22.69 5.91 17.28
C ALA A 36 23.72 7.06 17.21
N GLY A 37 23.70 7.88 16.16
CA GLY A 37 24.54 9.05 16.03
C GLY A 37 24.27 10.11 17.10
N ILE A 38 23.01 10.38 17.42
CA ILE A 38 22.63 11.31 18.49
C ILE A 38 23.10 10.77 19.85
N ARG A 39 22.90 9.49 20.11
CA ARG A 39 23.26 8.83 21.36
C ARG A 39 24.79 8.79 21.58
N SER A 40 25.55 8.55 20.53
CA SER A 40 27.02 8.43 20.60
C SER A 40 27.73 9.75 20.47
N ALA A 41 27.07 10.86 20.17
CA ALA A 41 27.68 12.16 20.16
C ALA A 41 28.16 12.52 21.59
N THR A 42 29.45 12.35 21.82
CA THR A 42 30.06 12.76 23.07
C THR A 42 30.08 14.27 23.12
N THR A 43 29.40 14.84 24.08
CA THR A 43 29.56 16.23 24.44
C THR A 43 30.99 16.32 25.05
N ASP A 44 31.92 16.89 24.29
CA ASP A 44 33.15 17.36 24.86
C ASP A 44 32.80 18.43 25.89
N GLY A 45 32.76 18.07 27.12
CA GLY A 45 32.86 18.76 28.38
C GLY A 45 32.53 20.24 28.52
N THR A 46 32.01 20.92 27.55
CA THR A 46 31.55 22.29 27.71
C THR A 46 30.03 22.32 27.95
N PRO A 47 29.59 22.56 29.18
CA PRO A 47 28.17 22.72 29.44
C PRO A 47 27.65 23.92 28.68
N VAL A 48 26.87 23.69 27.63
CA VAL A 48 26.11 24.75 26.97
C VAL A 48 24.93 25.06 27.88
N SER A 49 25.01 26.16 28.57
CA SER A 49 23.91 26.60 29.41
C SER A 49 22.70 26.88 28.55
N GLY A 50 21.60 26.18 28.79
CA GLY A 50 20.32 26.36 28.09
C GLY A 50 19.97 25.29 27.06
N GLY A 51 20.87 24.32 26.74
CA GLY A 51 20.65 23.30 25.73
C GLY A 51 20.51 21.88 26.25
N GLY A 52 20.34 21.69 27.56
CA GLY A 52 20.40 20.38 28.20
C GLY A 52 19.36 19.36 27.73
N ASN A 53 18.23 19.81 27.20
CA ASN A 53 17.13 18.94 26.76
C ASN A 53 17.08 18.72 25.25
N THR A 54 17.84 19.44 24.44
CA THR A 54 17.78 19.36 22.98
C THR A 54 18.16 17.97 22.48
N ARG A 55 19.19 17.36 23.05
CA ARG A 55 19.63 16.01 22.69
C ARG A 55 18.58 14.96 23.07
N GLU A 56 18.05 15.04 24.29
CA GLU A 56 17.00 14.16 24.78
C GLU A 56 15.71 14.32 23.99
N ASP A 57 15.34 15.56 23.65
CA ASP A 57 14.17 15.85 22.80
C ASP A 57 14.36 15.29 21.42
N SER A 58 15.54 15.37 20.83
CA SER A 58 15.85 14.79 19.53
C SER A 58 15.79 13.26 19.57
N MET A 59 16.29 12.65 20.63
CA MET A 59 16.20 11.20 20.82
C MET A 59 14.75 10.74 20.97
N LEU A 60 13.96 11.42 21.77
CA LEU A 60 12.55 11.11 21.97
C LEU A 60 11.74 11.30 20.68
N SER A 61 11.94 12.39 19.99
CA SER A 61 11.31 12.67 18.70
C SER A 61 11.62 11.57 17.67
N ASN A 62 12.86 11.10 17.61
CA ASN A 62 13.29 10.02 16.75
C ASN A 62 12.56 8.71 17.09
N ILE A 63 12.45 8.36 18.38
CA ILE A 63 11.75 7.17 18.84
C ILE A 63 10.27 7.24 18.43
N VAL A 64 9.60 8.35 18.70
CA VAL A 64 8.19 8.55 18.36
C VAL A 64 7.97 8.42 16.86
N HIS A 65 8.82 9.04 16.06
CA HIS A 65 8.74 8.97 14.59
C HIS A 65 8.95 7.54 14.08
N ARG A 66 9.93 6.82 14.62
CA ARG A 66 10.16 5.41 14.26
C ARG A 66 8.96 4.52 14.60
N ASP A 67 8.38 4.69 15.78
CA ASP A 67 7.23 3.91 16.21
C ASP A 67 6.03 4.15 15.30
N GLU A 68 5.82 5.40 14.86
CA GLU A 68 4.77 5.74 13.91
C GLU A 68 5.00 5.07 12.56
N LEU A 69 6.24 5.06 12.05
CA LEU A 69 6.57 4.39 10.78
C LEU A 69 6.42 2.87 10.90
N LYS A 70 6.79 2.27 12.04
CA LYS A 70 6.58 0.85 12.29
C LYS A 70 5.10 0.48 12.29
N ARG A 71 4.26 1.32 12.87
CA ARG A 71 2.81 1.14 12.85
C ARG A 71 2.26 1.20 11.42
N ARG A 72 2.69 2.18 10.64
CA ARG A 72 2.30 2.32 9.22
C ARG A 72 2.78 1.13 8.40
N LEU A 73 3.98 0.63 8.65
CA LEU A 73 4.50 -0.54 7.98
C LEU A 73 3.65 -1.78 8.24
N LYS A 74 3.26 -1.98 9.50
CA LYS A 74 2.38 -3.09 9.88
C LYS A 74 1.03 -3.00 9.18
N GLU A 75 0.43 -1.82 9.15
CA GLU A 75 -0.84 -1.57 8.45
C GLU A 75 -0.70 -1.82 6.94
N ALA A 76 0.37 -1.34 6.32
CA ALA A 76 0.62 -1.54 4.90
C ALA A 76 0.81 -3.02 4.56
N ARG A 77 1.52 -3.78 5.39
CA ARG A 77 1.68 -5.23 5.22
C ARG A 77 0.35 -5.97 5.25
N LEU A 78 -0.50 -5.64 6.22
CA LEU A 78 -1.84 -6.23 6.33
C LEU A 78 -2.69 -5.89 5.12
N TRP A 79 -2.65 -4.65 4.70
CA TRP A 79 -3.42 -4.15 3.55
C TRP A 79 -3.00 -4.85 2.25
N VAL A 80 -1.71 -4.90 1.96
CA VAL A 80 -1.17 -5.55 0.75
C VAL A 80 -1.43 -7.05 0.77
N SER A 81 -1.23 -7.71 1.91
CA SER A 81 -1.52 -9.14 2.07
C SER A 81 -3.00 -9.46 1.80
N MET A 82 -3.90 -8.61 2.26
CA MET A 82 -5.34 -8.78 2.04
C MET A 82 -5.69 -8.70 0.54
N VAL A 83 -5.11 -7.73 -0.15
CA VAL A 83 -5.31 -7.58 -1.60
C VAL A 83 -4.70 -8.75 -2.36
N ASP A 84 -3.47 -9.16 -2.02
CA ASP A 84 -2.80 -10.29 -2.67
C ASP A 84 -3.59 -11.58 -2.53
N LYS A 85 -4.12 -11.86 -1.35
CA LYS A 85 -4.95 -13.05 -1.10
C LYS A 85 -6.26 -13.00 -1.89
N ALA A 86 -6.89 -11.84 -1.97
CA ALA A 86 -8.10 -11.66 -2.76
C ALA A 86 -7.84 -11.82 -4.26
N LEU A 87 -6.72 -11.32 -4.76
CA LEU A 87 -6.32 -11.53 -6.16
C LEU A 87 -5.98 -13.00 -6.44
N ALA A 88 -5.44 -13.71 -5.48
CA ALA A 88 -5.04 -15.11 -5.64
C ALA A 88 -6.21 -16.06 -5.89
N VAL A 89 -7.44 -15.71 -5.48
CA VAL A 89 -8.63 -16.54 -5.75
C VAL A 89 -9.19 -16.35 -7.17
N LEU A 90 -8.70 -15.32 -7.87
CA LEU A 90 -9.10 -15.03 -9.25
C LEU A 90 -8.24 -15.87 -10.22
N ASP A 91 -8.79 -16.13 -11.40
CA ASP A 91 -7.98 -16.73 -12.48
C ASP A 91 -7.14 -15.67 -13.19
N ASP A 92 -6.26 -16.12 -14.09
CA ASP A 92 -5.33 -15.23 -14.81
C ASP A 92 -6.07 -14.16 -15.63
N GLU A 93 -7.17 -14.57 -16.27
CA GLU A 93 -7.99 -13.66 -17.08
C GLU A 93 -8.67 -12.59 -16.22
N GLU A 94 -9.23 -12.98 -15.11
CA GLU A 94 -9.86 -12.06 -14.17
C GLU A 94 -8.84 -11.06 -13.60
N ARG A 95 -7.67 -11.53 -13.21
CA ARG A 95 -6.59 -10.65 -12.74
C ARG A 95 -6.14 -9.68 -13.82
N LEU A 96 -5.99 -10.13 -15.05
CA LEU A 96 -5.60 -9.29 -16.18
C LEU A 96 -6.63 -8.18 -16.41
N VAL A 97 -7.91 -8.52 -16.41
CA VAL A 97 -8.98 -7.55 -16.61
C VAL A 97 -8.97 -6.47 -15.53
N LEU A 98 -8.90 -6.87 -14.26
CA LEU A 98 -8.83 -5.91 -13.16
C LEU A 98 -7.56 -5.07 -13.20
N ASP A 99 -6.43 -5.65 -13.58
CA ASP A 99 -5.17 -4.94 -13.73
C ASP A 99 -5.29 -3.82 -14.76
N ARG A 100 -5.83 -4.12 -15.94
CA ARG A 100 -5.94 -3.15 -17.04
C ARG A 100 -7.00 -2.09 -16.82
N PHE A 101 -8.00 -2.35 -15.99
CA PHE A 101 -9.01 -1.35 -15.66
C PHE A 101 -8.62 -0.47 -14.47
N TYR A 102 -7.98 -1.04 -13.45
CA TYR A 102 -7.82 -0.36 -12.15
C TYR A 102 -6.39 -0.22 -11.66
N THR A 103 -5.59 -1.29 -11.69
CA THR A 103 -4.23 -1.26 -11.16
C THR A 103 -3.28 -0.51 -12.09
N HIS A 104 -3.31 -0.83 -13.37
CA HIS A 104 -2.51 -0.19 -14.42
C HIS A 104 -3.40 0.25 -15.58
N PRO A 105 -4.28 1.24 -15.34
CA PRO A 105 -5.17 1.72 -16.41
C PRO A 105 -4.35 2.40 -17.50
N ALA A 106 -4.70 2.10 -18.76
CA ALA A 106 -4.05 2.69 -19.92
C ALA A 106 -5.10 3.03 -20.96
N LYS A 107 -4.81 4.05 -21.77
CA LYS A 107 -5.64 4.42 -22.91
C LYS A 107 -5.67 3.24 -23.89
N GLY A 108 -6.86 2.87 -24.36
CA GLY A 108 -7.04 1.73 -25.26
C GLY A 108 -7.05 0.37 -24.56
N ASN A 109 -7.17 0.32 -23.25
CA ASN A 109 -7.22 -0.92 -22.46
C ASN A 109 -8.33 -1.88 -22.89
N VAL A 110 -9.51 -1.36 -23.24
CA VAL A 110 -10.63 -2.20 -23.68
C VAL A 110 -10.32 -2.88 -25.02
N GLY A 111 -9.77 -2.15 -25.97
CA GLY A 111 -9.32 -2.71 -27.26
C GLY A 111 -8.24 -3.77 -27.07
N GLU A 112 -7.26 -3.54 -26.22
CA GLU A 112 -6.22 -4.51 -25.88
C GLU A 112 -6.84 -5.79 -25.32
N LEU A 113 -7.78 -5.68 -24.38
CA LEU A 113 -8.45 -6.83 -23.78
C LEU A 113 -9.30 -7.59 -24.80
N CYS A 114 -9.99 -6.89 -25.70
CA CYS A 114 -10.73 -7.54 -26.79
C CYS A 114 -9.81 -8.42 -27.64
N GLU A 115 -8.64 -7.91 -28.01
CA GLU A 115 -7.67 -8.65 -28.82
C GLU A 115 -7.06 -9.84 -28.05
N ARG A 116 -6.66 -9.62 -26.80
CA ARG A 116 -6.02 -10.66 -25.99
C ARG A 116 -6.95 -11.79 -25.62
N LEU A 117 -8.20 -11.48 -25.31
CA LEU A 117 -9.19 -12.45 -24.86
C LEU A 117 -10.07 -12.98 -26.01
N HIS A 118 -9.93 -12.43 -27.20
CA HIS A 118 -10.72 -12.80 -28.38
C HIS A 118 -12.24 -12.66 -28.13
N VAL A 119 -12.63 -11.53 -27.57
CA VAL A 119 -14.03 -11.25 -27.20
C VAL A 119 -14.43 -9.86 -27.65
N GLU A 120 -15.74 -9.61 -27.67
CA GLU A 120 -16.31 -8.29 -27.97
C GLU A 120 -16.23 -7.35 -26.77
N GLN A 121 -16.36 -6.06 -27.02
CA GLN A 121 -16.28 -5.01 -26.01
C GLN A 121 -17.29 -5.22 -24.86
N SER A 122 -18.53 -5.58 -25.18
CA SER A 122 -19.56 -5.84 -24.17
C SER A 122 -19.15 -7.00 -23.22
N THR A 123 -18.48 -8.01 -23.78
CA THR A 123 -17.97 -9.14 -23.01
C THR A 123 -16.85 -8.72 -22.07
N VAL A 124 -15.97 -7.81 -22.49
CA VAL A 124 -14.90 -7.27 -21.63
C VAL A 124 -15.50 -6.59 -20.40
N TYR A 125 -16.49 -5.74 -20.57
CA TYR A 125 -17.16 -5.08 -19.46
C TYR A 125 -17.86 -6.05 -18.51
N ARG A 126 -18.49 -7.08 -19.05
CA ARG A 126 -19.11 -8.15 -18.24
C ARG A 126 -18.05 -8.93 -17.45
N LYS A 127 -16.93 -9.26 -18.07
CA LYS A 127 -15.80 -9.93 -17.40
C LYS A 127 -15.23 -9.07 -16.28
N ARG A 128 -15.10 -7.77 -16.51
CA ARG A 128 -14.69 -6.80 -15.49
C ARG A 128 -15.64 -6.84 -14.29
N ASP A 129 -16.93 -6.75 -14.54
CA ASP A 129 -17.94 -6.72 -13.47
C ASP A 129 -17.94 -8.02 -12.67
N ASN A 130 -17.81 -9.17 -13.34
CA ASN A 130 -17.72 -10.47 -12.67
C ASN A 130 -16.44 -10.62 -11.85
N ALA A 131 -15.30 -10.22 -12.39
CA ALA A 131 -14.03 -10.25 -11.71
C ALA A 131 -14.04 -9.32 -10.49
N LEU A 132 -14.57 -8.12 -10.64
CA LEU A 132 -14.68 -7.16 -9.54
C LEU A 132 -15.61 -7.67 -8.44
N ARG A 133 -16.70 -8.31 -8.81
CA ARG A 133 -17.61 -8.93 -7.85
C ARG A 133 -16.89 -9.98 -7.00
N ARG A 134 -16.17 -10.90 -7.64
CA ARG A 134 -15.42 -11.96 -6.94
C ARG A 134 -14.32 -11.37 -6.04
N PHE A 135 -13.61 -10.38 -6.53
CA PHE A 135 -12.60 -9.68 -5.76
C PHE A 135 -13.20 -8.98 -4.54
N THR A 136 -14.33 -8.30 -4.70
CA THR A 136 -15.03 -7.61 -3.62
C THR A 136 -15.51 -8.60 -2.54
N ILE A 137 -16.05 -9.74 -2.96
CA ILE A 137 -16.46 -10.80 -2.02
C ILE A 137 -15.24 -11.34 -1.26
N ALA A 138 -14.13 -11.56 -1.94
CA ALA A 138 -12.91 -12.06 -1.32
C ALA A 138 -12.36 -11.08 -0.26
N LEU A 139 -12.52 -9.77 -0.48
CA LEU A 139 -12.08 -8.74 0.47
C LEU A 139 -13.04 -8.57 1.66
N TYR A 140 -14.33 -8.54 1.39
CA TYR A 140 -15.32 -8.03 2.35
C TYR A 140 -16.47 -8.99 2.66
N GLY A 141 -16.57 -10.10 1.94
CA GLY A 141 -17.68 -11.05 2.10
C GLY A 141 -19.00 -10.62 1.48
N VAL A 142 -19.08 -9.41 0.92
CA VAL A 142 -20.28 -8.84 0.29
C VAL A 142 -19.91 -8.15 -1.02
N THR A 143 -20.88 -7.98 -1.91
CA THR A 143 -20.64 -7.32 -3.20
C THR A 143 -20.94 -5.83 -3.18
N ASP A 144 -22.10 -5.47 -2.65
CA ASP A 144 -22.54 -4.08 -2.54
C ASP A 144 -23.38 -3.92 -1.29
N SER A 145 -23.46 -2.69 -0.83
CA SER A 145 -24.43 -2.35 0.19
C SER A 145 -25.81 -2.32 -0.48
N GLU A 146 -26.65 -3.16 -0.03
CA GLU A 146 -28.05 -2.97 -0.28
C GLU A 146 -28.62 -1.88 0.62
#